data_740f97276851fbba56653c2e954f892d
#
_entry.id   740f97276851fbba56653c2e954f892d
#
_cell.length_a   1.000
_cell.length_b   1.000
_cell.length_c   1.000
_cell.angle_alpha   90.00
_cell.angle_beta   90.00
_cell.angle_gamma   90.00
#
_symmetry.space_group_name_H-M   'P 1'
#
loop_
_entity.id
_entity.type
_entity.pdbx_description
1 polymer ?
#
loop_
_entity_poly.entity_id
_entity_poly.type
_entity_poly.pdbx_seq_one_letter_code
_entity_poly.pdbx_strand_id
1 'polypeptide(L)'
;KNAVTVGMHQNRYQGAPDYIMQGSSRGPLDDGRIKPDVLAPGGYVWSCRAQEAADTGGSSGSSQWYLEYTGTSMATPNAAGAAAMIREYLEEIALRESPQGALVKALLILGAEDVGARDIPNNDEGWGRVNLRNSLAPPDGQGVWVDDRSLLSATGNSKSYTFDIDDSGDQFKAVLAWSDEAASTWSSTQLVNNLNLEVTDPNGLTYLGNDFANGRSTTGGNADSLNNVEVVLIDSAIVGTWTVEIIDANHGGSR
;
A
#
# COMPACT_ATOMS: atom_id res chain seq x y z
N LYS A 1 8.29 -9.88 -3.57
CA LYS A 1 6.88 -9.48 -3.63
C LYS A 1 6.28 -9.18 -2.24
N ASN A 2 6.62 -9.96 -1.20
CA ASN A 2 6.04 -9.79 0.14
C ASN A 2 6.57 -8.55 0.90
N ALA A 3 7.80 -8.12 0.62
CA ALA A 3 8.35 -6.91 1.22
C ALA A 3 7.61 -5.65 0.73
N VAL A 4 7.56 -4.63 1.59
CA VAL A 4 7.16 -3.27 1.20
C VAL A 4 8.38 -2.57 0.58
N THR A 5 8.25 -2.15 -0.67
CA THR A 5 9.28 -1.34 -1.36
C THR A 5 8.91 0.13 -1.26
N VAL A 6 9.88 0.95 -0.91
CA VAL A 6 9.64 2.35 -0.57
C VAL A 6 10.41 3.27 -1.51
N GLY A 7 9.67 4.10 -2.24
CA GLY A 7 10.22 5.23 -2.96
C GLY A 7 10.35 6.47 -2.08
N MET A 8 10.90 7.54 -2.61
CA MET A 8 11.11 8.78 -1.84
C MET A 8 10.43 9.99 -2.44
N HIS A 9 9.78 10.76 -1.59
CA HIS A 9 9.31 12.10 -1.88
C HIS A 9 10.09 13.15 -1.06
N GLN A 10 9.93 14.40 -1.45
CA GLN A 10 10.58 15.51 -0.76
C GLN A 10 9.96 15.72 0.63
N ASN A 11 10.81 16.02 1.62
CA ASN A 11 10.35 16.41 2.94
C ASN A 11 9.68 17.79 2.89
N ARG A 12 8.60 17.97 3.64
CA ARG A 12 7.86 19.24 3.74
C ARG A 12 8.71 20.45 4.10
N TYR A 13 9.82 20.24 4.81
CA TYR A 13 10.73 21.30 5.22
C TYR A 13 11.38 22.02 4.04
N GLN A 14 11.68 21.32 2.93
CA GLN A 14 12.45 21.85 1.80
C GLN A 14 11.62 22.13 0.55
N GLY A 15 10.30 21.95 0.58
CA GLY A 15 9.46 22.20 -0.59
C GLY A 15 8.13 21.47 -0.57
N ALA A 16 7.58 21.22 -1.75
CA ALA A 16 6.32 20.53 -1.90
C ALA A 16 6.44 19.06 -1.45
N PRO A 17 5.69 18.61 -0.44
CA PRO A 17 5.71 17.22 0.02
C PRO A 17 5.28 16.23 -1.04
N ASP A 18 4.64 16.71 -2.10
CA ASP A 18 4.11 15.91 -3.20
C ASP A 18 5.11 15.75 -4.36
N TYR A 19 6.33 16.27 -4.21
CA TYR A 19 7.37 16.12 -5.23
C TYR A 19 8.10 14.78 -5.08
N ILE A 20 7.93 13.91 -6.08
CA ILE A 20 8.67 12.65 -6.14
C ILE A 20 10.09 12.94 -6.55
N MET A 21 11.06 12.60 -5.70
CA MET A 21 12.46 12.89 -5.94
C MET A 21 13.02 12.14 -7.15
N GLN A 22 13.83 12.81 -7.96
CA GLN A 22 14.41 12.24 -9.18
C GLN A 22 15.24 10.98 -8.92
N GLY A 23 15.89 10.88 -7.76
CA GLY A 23 16.68 9.71 -7.36
C GLY A 23 15.84 8.56 -6.77
N SER A 24 14.51 8.67 -6.71
CA SER A 24 13.65 7.56 -6.32
C SER A 24 13.67 6.48 -7.40
N SER A 25 13.92 5.23 -7.00
CA SER A 25 13.83 4.10 -7.93
C SER A 25 12.38 3.86 -8.33
N ARG A 26 12.16 3.55 -9.59
CA ARG A 26 10.85 3.39 -10.20
C ARG A 26 10.71 2.00 -10.79
N GLY A 27 9.47 1.53 -10.85
CA GLY A 27 9.11 0.29 -11.52
C GLY A 27 8.87 0.46 -13.03
N PRO A 28 8.23 -0.52 -13.65
CA PRO A 28 7.81 -1.79 -13.06
C PRO A 28 9.00 -2.73 -12.78
N LEU A 29 8.72 -3.86 -12.11
CA LEU A 29 9.66 -4.97 -12.10
C LEU A 29 9.67 -5.69 -13.45
N ASP A 30 10.65 -6.58 -13.65
CA ASP A 30 10.81 -7.33 -14.91
C ASP A 30 9.57 -8.15 -15.29
N ASP A 31 8.80 -8.59 -14.30
CA ASP A 31 7.54 -9.32 -14.48
C ASP A 31 6.29 -8.41 -14.58
N GLY A 32 6.47 -7.09 -14.59
CA GLY A 32 5.41 -6.11 -14.76
C GLY A 32 4.72 -5.64 -13.48
N ARG A 33 5.10 -6.18 -12.28
CA ARG A 33 4.49 -5.76 -11.01
C ARG A 33 4.74 -4.30 -10.71
N ILE A 34 3.73 -3.65 -10.13
CA ILE A 34 3.78 -2.26 -9.69
C ILE A 34 4.78 -2.10 -8.54
N LYS A 35 5.74 -1.19 -8.69
CA LYS A 35 6.71 -0.79 -7.68
C LYS A 35 7.10 0.69 -7.89
N PRO A 36 7.43 1.43 -6.79
CA PRO A 36 7.42 1.02 -5.38
C PRO A 36 6.00 0.68 -4.90
N ASP A 37 5.86 0.12 -3.67
CA ASP A 37 4.53 -0.04 -3.07
C ASP A 37 4.00 1.32 -2.56
N VAL A 38 4.86 2.10 -1.89
CA VAL A 38 4.51 3.41 -1.32
C VAL A 38 5.70 4.37 -1.35
N LEU A 39 5.41 5.65 -1.13
CA LEU A 39 6.43 6.69 -0.89
C LEU A 39 6.48 7.07 0.59
N ALA A 40 7.68 7.47 1.03
CA ALA A 40 7.90 8.09 2.33
C ALA A 40 8.90 9.25 2.22
N PRO A 41 9.01 10.13 3.24
CA PRO A 41 9.97 11.23 3.23
C PRO A 41 11.40 10.71 3.12
N GLY A 42 12.09 11.06 2.03
CA GLY A 42 13.46 10.64 1.76
C GLY A 42 14.35 11.78 1.27
N GLY A 43 13.77 12.92 0.90
CA GLY A 43 14.50 14.12 0.50
C GLY A 43 14.77 15.04 1.68
N TYR A 44 16.03 15.43 1.89
CA TYR A 44 16.45 16.40 2.92
C TYR A 44 16.03 16.00 4.33
N VAL A 45 16.31 14.77 4.72
CA VAL A 45 15.94 14.21 6.02
C VAL A 45 17.04 14.48 7.03
N TRP A 46 16.68 15.14 8.12
CA TRP A 46 17.57 15.38 9.26
C TRP A 46 17.48 14.25 10.28
N SER A 47 18.63 13.78 10.73
CA SER A 47 18.72 12.74 11.76
C SER A 47 19.97 12.93 12.62
N CYS A 48 20.05 12.20 13.72
CA CYS A 48 21.20 12.22 14.63
C CYS A 48 22.47 11.74 13.92
N ARG A 49 23.59 12.41 14.21
CA ARG A 49 24.91 12.01 13.75
C ARG A 49 25.57 11.09 14.77
N ALA A 50 26.11 9.96 14.32
CA ALA A 50 26.97 9.13 15.16
C ALA A 50 28.26 9.89 15.48
N GLN A 51 28.62 9.99 16.76
CA GLN A 51 29.77 10.79 17.19
C GLN A 51 31.11 10.14 16.83
N GLU A 52 31.14 8.81 16.77
CA GLU A 52 32.32 8.04 16.41
C GLU A 52 32.51 7.90 14.89
N ALA A 53 31.55 8.32 14.10
CA ALA A 53 31.67 8.25 12.65
C ALA A 53 32.64 9.31 12.15
N ALA A 54 33.71 8.86 11.52
CA ALA A 54 34.68 9.76 10.86
C ALA A 54 34.08 10.42 9.60
N ASP A 55 32.93 9.91 9.12
CA ASP A 55 32.27 10.43 7.95
C ASP A 55 31.69 11.83 8.23
N THR A 56 32.11 12.74 7.40
CA THR A 56 31.64 14.11 7.37
C THR A 56 30.64 14.34 6.24
N GLY A 57 30.17 13.26 5.58
CA GLY A 57 29.13 13.33 4.57
C GLY A 57 27.88 13.97 5.13
N GLY A 58 27.21 14.70 4.30
CA GLY A 58 26.00 15.45 4.64
C GLY A 58 25.92 16.71 3.82
N SER A 59 24.71 17.17 3.56
CA SER A 59 24.49 18.40 2.81
C SER A 59 24.77 19.66 3.67
N SER A 60 24.72 20.80 3.04
CA SER A 60 24.88 22.10 3.70
C SER A 60 23.85 22.26 4.82
N GLY A 61 24.29 22.54 6.03
CA GLY A 61 23.43 22.64 7.21
C GLY A 61 23.72 21.59 8.28
N SER A 62 24.41 20.50 7.95
CA SER A 62 24.84 19.50 8.93
C SER A 62 25.68 20.11 10.05
N SER A 63 25.50 19.61 11.27
CA SER A 63 26.24 20.04 12.46
C SER A 63 26.98 18.86 13.08
N GLN A 64 27.70 19.11 14.18
CA GLN A 64 28.33 18.00 14.90
C GLN A 64 27.33 16.99 15.50
N TRP A 65 26.05 17.36 15.62
CA TRP A 65 25.03 16.54 16.26
C TRP A 65 24.01 15.95 15.26
N TYR A 66 23.85 16.59 14.10
CA TYR A 66 22.83 16.26 13.12
C TYR A 66 23.41 16.22 11.71
N LEU A 67 22.85 15.33 10.91
CA LEU A 67 23.14 15.21 9.48
C LEU A 67 21.85 15.32 8.67
N GLU A 68 21.98 15.92 7.49
CA GLU A 68 20.93 15.93 6.48
C GLU A 68 21.34 15.01 5.32
N TYR A 69 20.52 14.02 5.03
CA TYR A 69 20.70 13.13 3.87
C TYR A 69 19.46 13.07 3.00
N THR A 70 19.69 12.72 1.74
CA THR A 70 18.64 12.46 0.75
C THR A 70 18.84 11.09 0.14
N GLY A 71 17.79 10.27 0.11
CA GLY A 71 17.80 8.95 -0.50
C GLY A 71 16.62 8.07 -0.04
N THR A 72 16.35 7.02 -0.78
CA THR A 72 15.39 5.99 -0.36
C THR A 72 15.83 5.28 0.94
N SER A 73 17.13 5.34 1.27
CA SER A 73 17.67 4.90 2.57
C SER A 73 17.13 5.70 3.76
N MET A 74 16.65 6.94 3.53
CA MET A 74 15.99 7.78 4.52
C MET A 74 14.48 7.57 4.49
N ALA A 75 13.91 7.29 3.33
CA ALA A 75 12.48 6.98 3.17
C ALA A 75 12.12 5.65 3.84
N THR A 76 12.93 4.62 3.65
CA THR A 76 12.65 3.26 4.16
C THR A 76 12.48 3.21 5.69
N PRO A 77 13.34 3.80 6.53
CA PRO A 77 13.14 3.80 7.99
C PRO A 77 11.91 4.64 8.40
N ASN A 78 11.54 5.68 7.66
CA ASN A 78 10.29 6.40 7.91
C ASN A 78 9.07 5.49 7.68
N ALA A 79 9.05 4.74 6.58
CA ALA A 79 7.99 3.75 6.32
C ALA A 79 8.02 2.60 7.33
N ALA A 80 9.20 2.16 7.78
CA ALA A 80 9.34 1.14 8.82
C ALA A 80 8.80 1.63 10.17
N GLY A 81 9.04 2.90 10.53
CA GLY A 81 8.43 3.54 11.69
C GLY A 81 6.91 3.59 11.60
N ALA A 82 6.37 3.95 10.43
CA ALA A 82 4.94 3.92 10.16
C ALA A 82 4.36 2.49 10.32
N ALA A 83 5.05 1.48 9.79
CA ALA A 83 4.66 0.08 9.95
C ALA A 83 4.67 -0.38 11.42
N ALA A 84 5.64 0.08 12.23
CA ALA A 84 5.70 -0.20 13.66
C ALA A 84 4.50 0.43 14.40
N MET A 85 4.14 1.68 14.07
CA MET A 85 2.96 2.36 14.64
C MET A 85 1.65 1.65 14.24
N ILE A 86 1.52 1.20 13.00
CA ILE A 86 0.37 0.38 12.58
C ILE A 86 0.29 -0.90 13.42
N ARG A 87 1.42 -1.56 13.61
CA ARG A 87 1.47 -2.80 14.38
C ARG A 87 1.10 -2.57 15.85
N GLU A 88 1.63 -1.53 16.48
CA GLU A 88 1.29 -1.12 17.84
C GLU A 88 -0.22 -0.83 17.96
N TYR A 89 -0.78 -0.06 17.03
CA TYR A 89 -2.22 0.21 16.99
C TYR A 89 -3.05 -1.07 16.88
N LEU A 90 -2.67 -1.99 16.02
CA LEU A 90 -3.38 -3.27 15.86
C LEU A 90 -3.32 -4.12 17.13
N GLU A 91 -2.18 -4.16 17.83
CA GLU A 91 -1.99 -4.95 19.03
C GLU A 91 -2.67 -4.30 20.25
N GLU A 92 -2.49 -3.00 20.47
CA GLU A 92 -2.90 -2.30 21.69
C GLU A 92 -4.34 -1.73 21.62
N ILE A 93 -4.77 -1.26 20.47
CA ILE A 93 -6.07 -0.58 20.29
C ILE A 93 -7.09 -1.50 19.63
N ALA A 94 -6.74 -2.14 18.53
CA ALA A 94 -7.62 -3.06 17.82
C ALA A 94 -7.61 -4.48 18.42
N LEU A 95 -6.79 -4.73 19.46
CA LEU A 95 -6.67 -5.99 20.21
C LEU A 95 -6.44 -7.20 19.29
N ARG A 96 -5.61 -7.02 18.27
CA ARG A 96 -5.22 -8.10 17.35
C ARG A 96 -3.85 -8.64 17.75
N GLU A 97 -3.81 -9.81 18.35
CA GLU A 97 -2.56 -10.50 18.63
C GLU A 97 -1.83 -10.90 17.36
N SER A 98 -0.55 -10.57 17.26
CA SER A 98 0.36 -10.97 16.17
C SER A 98 -0.19 -10.65 14.78
N PRO A 99 -0.43 -9.38 14.42
CA PRO A 99 -0.95 -9.00 13.11
C PRO A 99 0.01 -9.46 12.00
N GLN A 100 -0.57 -9.94 10.90
CA GLN A 100 0.19 -10.43 9.76
C GLN A 100 0.91 -9.29 9.04
N GLY A 101 2.11 -9.56 8.52
CA GLY A 101 2.87 -8.57 7.74
C GLY A 101 2.11 -8.08 6.50
N ALA A 102 1.29 -8.93 5.90
CA ALA A 102 0.41 -8.57 4.80
C ALA A 102 -0.65 -7.53 5.21
N LEU A 103 -1.23 -7.63 6.42
CA LEU A 103 -2.15 -6.62 6.95
C LEU A 103 -1.45 -5.27 7.16
N VAL A 104 -0.23 -5.27 7.70
CA VAL A 104 0.55 -4.03 7.87
C VAL A 104 0.82 -3.38 6.50
N LYS A 105 1.15 -4.18 5.48
CA LYS A 105 1.31 -3.71 4.10
C LYS A 105 0.01 -3.14 3.54
N ALA A 106 -1.11 -3.83 3.74
CA ALA A 106 -2.43 -3.37 3.29
C ALA A 106 -2.79 -2.02 3.93
N LEU A 107 -2.55 -1.84 5.23
CA LEU A 107 -2.84 -0.57 5.92
C LEU A 107 -1.94 0.58 5.49
N LEU A 108 -0.65 0.33 5.19
CA LEU A 108 0.21 1.36 4.59
C LEU A 108 -0.35 1.86 3.25
N ILE A 109 -0.88 0.95 2.42
CA ILE A 109 -1.48 1.24 1.12
C ILE A 109 -2.89 1.84 1.28
N LEU A 110 -3.67 1.36 2.24
CA LEU A 110 -5.03 1.87 2.50
C LEU A 110 -5.02 3.38 2.76
N GLY A 111 -4.12 3.84 3.63
CA GLY A 111 -4.02 5.26 3.96
C GLY A 111 -3.21 6.09 2.97
N ALA A 112 -2.55 5.47 2.00
CA ALA A 112 -1.67 6.20 1.10
C ALA A 112 -2.45 7.20 0.22
N GLU A 113 -1.82 8.36 0.02
CA GLU A 113 -2.35 9.48 -0.75
C GLU A 113 -1.64 9.60 -2.09
N ASP A 114 -2.41 9.83 -3.14
CA ASP A 114 -1.93 10.17 -4.47
C ASP A 114 -1.12 11.47 -4.41
N VAL A 115 0.10 11.45 -4.97
CA VAL A 115 0.99 12.59 -5.03
C VAL A 115 1.69 12.62 -6.40
N GLY A 116 2.11 13.71 -6.86
CA GLY A 116 2.75 13.77 -8.17
C GLY A 116 1.80 14.13 -9.31
N ALA A 117 2.22 13.87 -10.53
CA ALA A 117 1.51 14.30 -11.74
C ALA A 117 0.78 13.18 -12.47
N ARG A 118 0.96 11.95 -12.03
CA ARG A 118 0.32 10.76 -12.58
C ARG A 118 -0.57 10.15 -11.55
N ASP A 119 -1.74 9.75 -11.98
CA ASP A 119 -2.70 9.06 -11.10
C ASP A 119 -2.19 7.69 -10.64
N ILE A 120 -2.55 7.31 -9.42
CA ILE A 120 -2.29 5.98 -8.85
C ILE A 120 -3.21 4.91 -9.47
N PRO A 121 -2.76 3.63 -9.53
CA PRO A 121 -1.40 3.19 -9.26
C PRO A 121 -0.46 3.48 -10.42
N ASN A 122 0.77 3.83 -10.12
CA ASN A 122 1.79 4.04 -11.15
C ASN A 122 3.20 3.60 -10.66
N ASN A 123 4.15 3.52 -11.58
CA ASN A 123 5.50 3.05 -11.25
C ASN A 123 6.44 4.14 -10.73
N ASP A 124 5.98 5.36 -10.53
CA ASP A 124 6.73 6.44 -9.93
C ASP A 124 6.52 6.48 -8.40
N GLU A 125 5.29 6.17 -7.93
CA GLU A 125 4.87 6.29 -6.54
C GLU A 125 4.14 5.07 -5.97
N GLY A 126 3.81 4.10 -6.80
CA GLY A 126 3.00 2.95 -6.40
C GLY A 126 1.58 3.36 -6.05
N TRP A 127 1.23 3.18 -4.77
CA TRP A 127 -0.07 3.55 -4.22
C TRP A 127 -0.08 4.92 -3.54
N GLY A 128 1.05 5.66 -3.65
CA GLY A 128 1.16 7.02 -3.14
C GLY A 128 1.98 7.14 -1.85
N ARG A 129 1.90 8.31 -1.22
CA ARG A 129 2.61 8.67 0.00
C ARG A 129 1.91 8.10 1.23
N VAL A 130 2.67 7.46 2.13
CA VAL A 130 2.15 6.93 3.41
C VAL A 130 1.47 8.05 4.22
N ASN A 131 0.24 7.80 4.66
CA ASN A 131 -0.49 8.64 5.60
C ASN A 131 -1.18 7.78 6.66
N LEU A 132 -0.61 7.76 7.87
CA LEU A 132 -1.12 6.95 8.98
C LEU A 132 -2.49 7.42 9.49
N ARG A 133 -2.81 8.72 9.34
CA ARG A 133 -4.11 9.23 9.76
C ARG A 133 -5.23 8.51 9.01
N ASN A 134 -5.09 8.40 7.69
CA ASN A 134 -6.09 7.74 6.86
C ASN A 134 -6.17 6.22 7.14
N SER A 135 -5.04 5.60 7.56
CA SER A 135 -5.01 4.17 7.87
C SER A 135 -5.60 3.82 9.24
N LEU A 136 -5.43 4.68 10.25
CA LEU A 136 -5.69 4.33 11.65
C LEU A 136 -6.76 5.20 12.31
N ALA A 137 -6.92 6.43 11.86
CA ALA A 137 -7.85 7.42 12.41
C ALA A 137 -8.44 8.25 11.27
N PRO A 138 -9.23 7.62 10.38
CA PRO A 138 -9.83 8.33 9.24
C PRO A 138 -10.75 9.46 9.73
N PRO A 139 -11.17 10.37 8.84
CA PRO A 139 -12.11 11.44 9.18
C PRO A 139 -13.40 10.93 9.84
N ASP A 140 -14.08 11.80 10.56
CA ASP A 140 -15.38 11.50 11.19
C ASP A 140 -16.38 10.96 10.15
N GLY A 141 -17.10 9.92 10.52
CA GLY A 141 -18.03 9.22 9.63
C GLY A 141 -17.41 8.05 8.85
N GLN A 142 -16.09 7.93 8.82
CA GLN A 142 -15.39 6.83 8.16
C GLN A 142 -14.84 5.85 9.18
N GLY A 143 -14.72 4.59 8.80
CA GLY A 143 -14.15 3.52 9.63
C GLY A 143 -13.17 2.64 8.85
N VAL A 144 -12.28 1.99 9.58
CA VAL A 144 -11.37 0.99 9.02
C VAL A 144 -11.76 -0.38 9.55
N TRP A 145 -12.03 -1.30 8.64
CA TRP A 145 -12.26 -2.70 8.94
C TRP A 145 -11.11 -3.55 8.42
N VAL A 146 -10.71 -4.57 9.16
CA VAL A 146 -9.59 -5.44 8.80
C VAL A 146 -9.87 -6.92 9.11
N ASP A 147 -9.39 -7.81 8.25
CA ASP A 147 -9.28 -9.24 8.50
C ASP A 147 -7.91 -9.76 8.04
N ASP A 148 -7.22 -10.49 8.92
CA ASP A 148 -5.95 -11.16 8.65
C ASP A 148 -5.97 -12.64 9.12
N ARG A 149 -7.16 -13.18 9.35
CA ARG A 149 -7.37 -14.54 9.90
C ARG A 149 -8.00 -15.50 8.90
N SER A 150 -8.61 -14.97 7.85
CA SER A 150 -9.21 -15.80 6.81
C SER A 150 -8.14 -16.43 5.92
N LEU A 151 -8.32 -17.70 5.63
CA LEU A 151 -7.47 -18.48 4.74
C LEU A 151 -8.30 -19.01 3.57
N LEU A 152 -7.78 -18.87 2.37
CA LEU A 152 -8.25 -19.54 1.18
C LEU A 152 -7.26 -20.68 0.87
N SER A 153 -7.75 -21.88 0.67
CA SER A 153 -6.93 -23.09 0.62
C SER A 153 -7.05 -23.89 -0.68
N ALA A 154 -7.85 -23.42 -1.61
CA ALA A 154 -8.04 -24.08 -2.91
C ALA A 154 -8.62 -23.11 -3.94
N THR A 155 -8.22 -23.29 -5.19
CA THR A 155 -8.77 -22.56 -6.33
C THR A 155 -10.30 -22.66 -6.36
N GLY A 156 -10.95 -21.51 -6.54
CA GLY A 156 -12.40 -21.36 -6.52
C GLY A 156 -13.00 -21.13 -5.13
N ASN A 157 -12.22 -21.22 -4.06
CA ASN A 157 -12.71 -20.80 -2.75
C ASN A 157 -12.83 -19.27 -2.73
N SER A 158 -13.86 -18.78 -2.03
CA SER A 158 -14.03 -17.35 -1.84
C SER A 158 -14.41 -16.99 -0.41
N LYS A 159 -14.23 -15.72 -0.07
CA LYS A 159 -14.66 -15.11 1.18
C LYS A 159 -15.32 -13.78 0.88
N SER A 160 -16.56 -13.62 1.34
CA SER A 160 -17.34 -12.40 1.14
C SER A 160 -17.58 -11.67 2.44
N TYR A 161 -17.63 -10.35 2.35
CA TYR A 161 -17.96 -9.41 3.42
C TYR A 161 -18.94 -8.38 2.88
N THR A 162 -19.86 -7.94 3.74
CA THR A 162 -20.85 -6.90 3.38
C THR A 162 -20.67 -5.68 4.28
N PHE A 163 -20.80 -4.51 3.70
CA PHE A 163 -20.68 -3.22 4.37
C PHE A 163 -21.87 -2.35 3.98
N ASP A 164 -22.57 -1.82 4.96
CA ASP A 164 -23.64 -0.87 4.73
C ASP A 164 -23.06 0.54 4.78
N ILE A 165 -23.22 1.29 3.70
CA ILE A 165 -22.84 2.69 3.59
C ILE A 165 -24.09 3.53 3.79
N ASP A 166 -24.10 4.34 4.86
CA ASP A 166 -25.25 5.14 5.26
C ASP A 166 -25.23 6.55 4.69
N ASP A 167 -24.05 7.05 4.32
CA ASP A 167 -23.86 8.38 3.73
C ASP A 167 -23.14 8.29 2.38
N SER A 168 -23.59 9.07 1.43
CA SER A 168 -23.01 9.09 0.08
C SER A 168 -21.96 10.19 -0.06
N GLY A 169 -20.97 9.94 -0.91
CA GLY A 169 -19.97 10.93 -1.28
C GLY A 169 -18.62 10.73 -0.61
N ASP A 170 -18.53 9.88 0.40
CA ASP A 170 -17.26 9.48 0.99
C ASP A 170 -16.53 8.43 0.14
N GLN A 171 -15.23 8.39 0.31
CA GLN A 171 -14.37 7.44 -0.39
C GLN A 171 -14.57 6.02 0.18
N PHE A 172 -14.75 5.04 -0.71
CA PHE A 172 -14.63 3.63 -0.39
C PHE A 172 -13.31 3.08 -0.94
N LYS A 173 -12.49 2.50 -0.08
CA LYS A 173 -11.23 1.88 -0.49
C LYS A 173 -11.11 0.50 0.12
N ALA A 174 -10.93 -0.52 -0.70
CA ALA A 174 -10.63 -1.88 -0.30
C ALA A 174 -9.21 -2.25 -0.73
N VAL A 175 -8.43 -2.84 0.16
CA VAL A 175 -7.06 -3.29 -0.11
C VAL A 175 -6.92 -4.74 0.32
N LEU A 176 -6.60 -5.60 -0.63
CA LEU A 176 -6.19 -6.98 -0.42
C LEU A 176 -4.67 -7.07 -0.55
N ALA A 177 -4.01 -7.64 0.46
CA ALA A 177 -2.59 -8.01 0.36
C ALA A 177 -2.40 -9.40 0.97
N TRP A 178 -1.52 -10.18 0.40
CA TRP A 178 -1.22 -11.51 0.92
C TRP A 178 0.26 -11.85 0.85
N SER A 179 0.67 -12.73 1.76
CA SER A 179 2.01 -13.32 1.71
C SER A 179 1.97 -14.49 0.76
N ASP A 180 2.67 -14.36 -0.34
CA ASP A 180 2.72 -15.36 -1.39
C ASP A 180 4.05 -16.12 -1.38
N GLU A 181 4.02 -17.39 -1.73
CA GLU A 181 5.20 -18.26 -1.77
C GLU A 181 6.25 -17.80 -2.79
N ALA A 182 7.49 -18.20 -2.59
CA ALA A 182 8.55 -17.92 -3.55
C ALA A 182 8.31 -18.72 -4.84
N ALA A 183 8.26 -18.02 -5.97
CA ALA A 183 8.26 -18.66 -7.28
C ALA A 183 9.64 -19.27 -7.60
N SER A 184 9.67 -20.13 -8.62
CA SER A 184 10.93 -20.60 -9.18
C SER A 184 11.76 -19.41 -9.71
N THR A 185 13.09 -19.46 -9.51
CA THR A 185 14.02 -18.44 -10.04
C THR A 185 14.01 -18.32 -11.56
N TRP A 186 13.47 -19.30 -12.25
CA TRP A 186 13.32 -19.33 -13.71
C TRP A 186 11.93 -18.93 -14.20
N SER A 187 11.02 -18.61 -13.28
CA SER A 187 9.66 -18.18 -13.64
C SER A 187 9.67 -16.76 -14.18
N SER A 188 8.98 -16.56 -15.30
CA SER A 188 8.73 -15.23 -15.86
C SER A 188 7.72 -14.43 -15.03
N THR A 189 6.86 -15.10 -14.25
CA THR A 189 5.89 -14.50 -13.35
C THR A 189 6.20 -14.97 -11.93
N GLN A 190 6.26 -14.01 -11.00
CA GLN A 190 6.64 -14.30 -9.62
C GLN A 190 5.45 -14.58 -8.71
N LEU A 191 4.21 -14.33 -9.16
CA LEU A 191 3.00 -14.68 -8.43
C LEU A 191 2.76 -16.19 -8.50
N VAL A 192 2.58 -16.82 -7.34
CA VAL A 192 2.32 -18.27 -7.21
C VAL A 192 0.84 -18.50 -6.90
N ASN A 193 0.33 -17.84 -5.86
CA ASN A 193 -1.10 -17.87 -5.52
C ASN A 193 -1.74 -16.55 -5.99
N ASN A 194 -2.72 -16.67 -6.88
CA ASN A 194 -3.45 -15.52 -7.39
C ASN A 194 -4.78 -15.39 -6.67
N LEU A 195 -4.94 -14.29 -5.92
CA LEU A 195 -6.22 -13.92 -5.30
C LEU A 195 -6.78 -12.72 -6.04
N ASN A 196 -8.08 -12.73 -6.32
CA ASN A 196 -8.79 -11.59 -6.90
C ASN A 196 -9.61 -10.88 -5.83
N LEU A 197 -9.56 -9.56 -5.82
CA LEU A 197 -10.45 -8.68 -5.07
C LEU A 197 -11.58 -8.21 -5.99
N GLU A 198 -12.81 -8.48 -5.60
CA GLU A 198 -14.00 -8.00 -6.29
C GLU A 198 -14.86 -7.18 -5.32
N VAL A 199 -15.27 -6.00 -5.76
CA VAL A 199 -16.18 -5.14 -4.98
C VAL A 199 -17.41 -4.86 -5.80
N THR A 200 -18.58 -5.21 -5.27
CA THR A 200 -19.86 -4.98 -5.92
C THR A 200 -20.63 -3.90 -5.18
N ASP A 201 -21.05 -2.89 -5.92
CA ASP A 201 -21.86 -1.78 -5.40
C ASP A 201 -23.34 -2.17 -5.22
N PRO A 202 -24.16 -1.32 -4.56
CA PRO A 202 -25.59 -1.58 -4.38
C PRO A 202 -26.40 -1.67 -5.68
N ASN A 203 -25.88 -1.20 -6.81
CA ASN A 203 -26.53 -1.31 -8.13
C ASN A 203 -26.12 -2.59 -8.88
N GLY A 204 -25.22 -3.40 -8.30
CA GLY A 204 -24.72 -4.61 -8.91
C GLY A 204 -23.56 -4.41 -9.88
N LEU A 205 -22.90 -3.25 -9.88
CA LEU A 205 -21.68 -3.02 -10.64
C LEU A 205 -20.48 -3.60 -9.88
N THR A 206 -19.68 -4.42 -10.56
CA THR A 206 -18.49 -5.04 -9.98
C THR A 206 -17.22 -4.35 -10.45
N TYR A 207 -16.36 -4.00 -9.49
CA TYR A 207 -15.04 -3.42 -9.65
C TYR A 207 -14.01 -4.49 -9.32
N LEU A 208 -13.05 -4.73 -10.23
CA LEU A 208 -11.97 -5.67 -10.02
C LEU A 208 -10.75 -4.96 -9.40
N GLY A 209 -10.01 -5.68 -8.57
CA GLY A 209 -8.78 -5.17 -8.00
C GLY A 209 -7.79 -4.74 -9.08
N ASN A 210 -7.17 -3.59 -8.87
CA ASN A 210 -6.18 -2.98 -9.78
C ASN A 210 -6.70 -2.61 -11.19
N ASP A 211 -8.01 -2.64 -11.44
CA ASP A 211 -8.61 -2.12 -12.66
C ASP A 211 -8.91 -0.63 -12.50
N PHE A 212 -7.99 0.22 -12.98
CA PHE A 212 -7.99 1.67 -12.75
C PHE A 212 -8.00 2.48 -14.06
N ALA A 213 -8.73 3.59 -14.04
CA ALA A 213 -8.63 4.66 -15.01
C ALA A 213 -8.67 6.01 -14.28
N ASN A 214 -7.74 6.92 -14.60
CA ASN A 214 -7.63 8.24 -13.99
C ASN A 214 -7.59 8.20 -12.44
N GLY A 215 -6.80 7.28 -11.88
CA GLY A 215 -6.60 7.14 -10.45
C GLY A 215 -7.76 6.52 -9.66
N ARG A 216 -8.78 6.00 -10.33
CA ARG A 216 -9.98 5.40 -9.72
C ARG A 216 -10.31 4.07 -10.35
N SER A 217 -10.93 3.21 -9.55
CA SER A 217 -11.40 1.93 -10.05
C SER A 217 -12.50 2.11 -11.08
N THR A 218 -12.44 1.29 -12.11
CA THR A 218 -13.41 1.23 -13.20
C THR A 218 -14.02 -0.16 -13.30
N THR A 219 -15.00 -0.34 -14.15
CA THR A 219 -15.67 -1.63 -14.37
C THR A 219 -15.41 -2.17 -15.77
N GLY A 220 -15.40 -3.50 -15.91
CA GLY A 220 -15.31 -4.16 -17.21
C GLY A 220 -13.90 -4.44 -17.70
N GLY A 221 -12.87 -4.23 -16.86
CA GLY A 221 -11.50 -4.63 -17.14
C GLY A 221 -11.23 -6.11 -16.84
N ASN A 222 -9.98 -6.41 -16.53
CA ASN A 222 -9.52 -7.77 -16.22
C ASN A 222 -8.96 -7.83 -14.80
N ALA A 223 -9.10 -9.00 -14.16
CA ALA A 223 -8.46 -9.26 -12.89
C ALA A 223 -6.93 -9.23 -13.02
N ASP A 224 -6.26 -8.71 -11.99
CA ASP A 224 -4.80 -8.68 -11.91
C ASP A 224 -4.26 -10.09 -11.62
N SER A 225 -3.28 -10.51 -12.39
CA SER A 225 -2.59 -11.81 -12.22
C SER A 225 -1.10 -11.67 -11.95
N LEU A 226 -0.64 -10.48 -11.61
CA LEU A 226 0.78 -10.17 -11.42
C LEU A 226 1.12 -9.76 -9.99
N ASN A 227 0.28 -8.93 -9.37
CA ASN A 227 0.56 -8.34 -8.08
C ASN A 227 -0.01 -9.18 -6.92
N ASN A 228 0.68 -9.19 -5.78
CA ASN A 228 0.14 -9.72 -4.51
C ASN A 228 -0.42 -8.60 -3.62
N VAL A 229 -0.93 -7.58 -4.27
CA VAL A 229 -1.70 -6.48 -3.70
C VAL A 229 -2.74 -6.09 -4.72
N GLU A 230 -3.98 -6.03 -4.30
CA GLU A 230 -5.08 -5.53 -5.12
C GLU A 230 -5.86 -4.45 -4.38
N VAL A 231 -6.26 -3.42 -5.11
CA VAL A 231 -6.96 -2.27 -4.56
C VAL A 231 -8.17 -1.95 -5.41
N VAL A 232 -9.27 -1.63 -4.73
CA VAL A 232 -10.43 -0.95 -5.31
C VAL A 232 -10.57 0.39 -4.62
N LEU A 233 -10.72 1.47 -5.39
CA LEU A 233 -10.80 2.84 -4.91
C LEU A 233 -11.91 3.59 -5.64
N ILE A 234 -12.91 4.05 -4.89
CA ILE A 234 -14.09 4.77 -5.37
C ILE A 234 -14.22 6.05 -4.56
N ASP A 235 -14.23 7.22 -5.22
CA ASP A 235 -14.25 8.53 -4.53
C ASP A 235 -15.56 8.85 -3.85
N SER A 236 -16.67 8.40 -4.43
CA SER A 236 -18.01 8.74 -3.94
C SER A 236 -18.84 7.46 -3.90
N ALA A 237 -18.77 6.76 -2.78
CA ALA A 237 -19.59 5.59 -2.55
C ALA A 237 -21.07 6.01 -2.49
N ILE A 238 -21.92 5.17 -3.06
CA ILE A 238 -23.39 5.35 -2.98
C ILE A 238 -23.94 4.63 -1.74
N VAL A 239 -25.02 5.14 -1.19
CA VAL A 239 -25.73 4.54 -0.05
C VAL A 239 -26.23 3.15 -0.43
N GLY A 240 -26.09 2.20 0.50
CA GLY A 240 -26.57 0.84 0.38
C GLY A 240 -25.54 -0.20 0.76
N THR A 241 -25.87 -1.46 0.51
CA THR A 241 -25.00 -2.59 0.87
C THR A 241 -23.99 -2.86 -0.23
N TRP A 242 -22.72 -2.77 0.13
CA TRP A 242 -21.58 -3.12 -0.70
C TRP A 242 -21.07 -4.51 -0.34
N THR A 243 -20.66 -5.28 -1.33
CA THR A 243 -20.05 -6.60 -1.12
C THR A 243 -18.59 -6.57 -1.55
N VAL A 244 -17.70 -7.04 -0.67
CA VAL A 244 -16.28 -7.27 -0.97
C VAL A 244 -16.06 -8.77 -0.98
N GLU A 245 -15.60 -9.31 -2.09
CA GLU A 245 -15.29 -10.72 -2.24
C GLU A 245 -13.81 -10.92 -2.57
N ILE A 246 -13.17 -11.88 -1.90
CA ILE A 246 -11.83 -12.34 -2.21
C ILE A 246 -11.95 -13.75 -2.77
N ILE A 247 -11.41 -13.97 -3.96
CA ILE A 247 -11.52 -15.23 -4.69
C ILE A 247 -10.12 -15.81 -4.89
N ASP A 248 -9.92 -17.07 -4.55
CA ASP A 248 -8.72 -17.82 -4.92
C ASP A 248 -8.82 -18.21 -6.40
N ALA A 249 -8.29 -17.38 -7.26
CA ALA A 249 -8.36 -17.56 -8.71
C ALA A 249 -7.40 -18.64 -9.21
N ASN A 250 -6.26 -18.80 -8.53
CA ASN A 250 -5.29 -19.85 -8.81
C ASN A 250 -4.44 -20.16 -7.57
N HIS A 251 -4.71 -21.29 -6.97
CA HIS A 251 -3.92 -21.81 -5.85
C HIS A 251 -2.75 -22.64 -6.40
N GLY A 252 -1.56 -22.06 -6.37
CA GLY A 252 -0.34 -22.77 -6.69
C GLY A 252 -0.05 -23.78 -5.59
N GLY A 253 -0.49 -25.03 -5.77
CA GLY A 253 -0.40 -26.05 -4.74
C GLY A 253 0.99 -26.13 -4.08
N SER A 254 1.02 -26.32 -2.77
CA SER A 254 2.22 -26.61 -2.00
C SER A 254 3.00 -27.76 -2.65
N ARG A 255 4.22 -27.47 -3.08
CA ARG A 255 5.19 -28.47 -3.53
C ARG A 255 6.05 -28.93 -2.37
#